data_af830cf0bf83bd5a18f5a3dd9cc5cd4d
#
_entry.id   af830cf0bf83bd5a18f5a3dd9cc5cd4d
#
_cell.length_a   1.000
_cell.length_b   1.000
_cell.length_c   1.000
_cell.angle_alpha   90.00
_cell.angle_beta   90.00
_cell.angle_gamma   90.00
#
_symmetry.space_group_name_H-M   'P 1'
#
loop_
_entity.id
_entity.type
_entity.pdbx_description
1 polymer ?
#
loop_
_entity_poly.entity_id
_entity_poly.type
_entity_poly.pdbx_seq_one_letter_code
_entity_poly.pdbx_strand_id
1 'polypeptide(L)'
;MFDGFAPKEFRNDPKKRTEWAKNQLILAAKASKNLGIKVHVTFSGALVWPYLYPWPQRPDGLVHTAFKELSRRWLPILNEFDSNDVDLCYEIHPGEDLHDGLTFEKFLKYTNNHSRVKMLYDPSHFILQQLDYLSHIDIYHEYLSLIHI
;
A
#
# COMPACT_ATOMS: atom_id res chain seq x y z
N MET A 1 0.43 2.77 10.42
CA MET A 1 -0.78 3.36 11.03
C MET A 1 -0.37 4.27 12.18
N PHE A 2 -0.92 5.46 12.23
CA PHE A 2 -0.69 6.40 13.33
C PHE A 2 -1.29 5.88 14.62
N ASP A 3 -0.59 6.11 15.72
CA ASP A 3 -0.99 5.58 17.03
C ASP A 3 -2.39 6.04 17.48
N GLY A 4 -2.76 7.27 17.13
CA GLY A 4 -4.07 7.85 17.44
C GLY A 4 -5.27 7.15 16.80
N PHE A 5 -5.09 6.44 15.69
CA PHE A 5 -6.16 5.68 15.02
C PHE A 5 -6.36 4.27 15.59
N ALA A 6 -5.40 3.78 16.34
CA ALA A 6 -5.54 2.48 16.99
C ALA A 6 -6.38 2.58 18.27
N PRO A 7 -7.14 1.52 18.63
CA PRO A 7 -7.76 1.41 19.94
C PRO A 7 -6.74 1.60 21.06
N LYS A 8 -7.19 2.15 22.20
CA LYS A 8 -6.30 2.54 23.32
C LYS A 8 -5.37 1.41 23.78
N GLU A 9 -5.86 0.18 23.79
CA GLU A 9 -5.13 -1.02 24.21
C GLU A 9 -3.97 -1.41 23.28
N PHE A 10 -3.93 -0.88 22.05
CA PHE A 10 -2.88 -1.15 21.07
C PHE A 10 -1.92 0.03 20.86
N ARG A 11 -2.18 1.17 21.53
CA ARG A 11 -1.31 2.33 21.46
C ARG A 11 -0.01 2.05 22.19
N ASN A 12 1.05 2.72 21.76
CA ASN A 12 2.42 2.57 22.32
C ASN A 12 3.02 1.15 22.16
N ASP A 13 2.34 0.22 21.48
CA ASP A 13 2.86 -1.11 21.17
C ASP A 13 2.83 -1.34 19.65
N PRO A 14 3.94 -1.09 18.93
CA PRO A 14 3.99 -1.25 17.48
C PRO A 14 3.68 -2.66 16.98
N LYS A 15 4.02 -3.69 17.75
CA LYS A 15 3.75 -5.09 17.37
C LYS A 15 2.26 -5.40 17.45
N LYS A 16 1.62 -5.10 18.57
CA LYS A 16 0.17 -5.29 18.74
C LYS A 16 -0.62 -4.47 17.73
N ARG A 17 -0.21 -3.22 17.50
CA ARG A 17 -0.86 -2.35 16.50
C ARG A 17 -0.74 -2.91 15.08
N THR A 18 0.42 -3.47 14.71
CA THR A 18 0.62 -4.11 13.40
C THR A 18 -0.28 -5.33 13.24
N GLU A 19 -0.35 -6.17 14.26
CA GLU A 19 -1.21 -7.36 14.23
C GLU A 19 -2.70 -7.00 14.19
N TRP A 20 -3.11 -6.01 14.99
CA TRP A 20 -4.48 -5.49 14.94
C TRP A 20 -4.82 -4.96 13.54
N ALA A 21 -3.96 -4.14 12.92
CA ALA A 21 -4.19 -3.59 11.59
C ALA A 21 -4.30 -4.71 10.52
N LYS A 22 -3.43 -5.72 10.58
CA LYS A 22 -3.51 -6.89 9.73
C LYS A 22 -4.87 -7.59 9.87
N ASN A 23 -5.31 -7.82 11.09
CA ASN A 23 -6.59 -8.48 11.35
C ASN A 23 -7.79 -7.67 10.86
N GLN A 24 -7.75 -6.32 10.95
CA GLN A 24 -8.80 -5.48 10.37
C GLN A 24 -8.87 -5.63 8.84
N LEU A 25 -7.74 -5.69 8.15
CA LEU A 25 -7.72 -5.90 6.70
C LEU A 25 -8.19 -7.30 6.28
N ILE A 26 -7.87 -8.32 7.06
CA ILE A 26 -8.41 -9.69 6.86
C ILE A 26 -9.94 -9.70 6.99
N LEU A 27 -10.47 -9.01 8.01
CA LEU A 27 -11.92 -8.86 8.16
C LEU A 27 -12.53 -8.04 7.02
N ALA A 28 -11.84 -7.02 6.54
CA ALA A 28 -12.28 -6.21 5.40
C ALA A 28 -12.36 -7.03 4.11
N ALA A 29 -11.42 -7.94 3.84
CA ALA A 29 -11.49 -8.85 2.70
C ALA A 29 -12.78 -9.69 2.71
N LYS A 30 -13.09 -10.29 3.87
CA LYS A 30 -14.31 -11.09 4.05
C LYS A 30 -15.59 -10.26 3.92
N ALA A 31 -15.60 -9.05 4.50
CA ALA A 31 -16.72 -8.14 4.38
C ALA A 31 -16.94 -7.70 2.93
N SER A 32 -15.88 -7.37 2.19
CA SER A 32 -15.94 -7.02 0.78
C SER A 32 -16.58 -8.15 -0.05
N LYS A 33 -16.13 -9.39 0.15
CA LYS A 33 -16.73 -10.56 -0.49
C LYS A 33 -18.20 -10.69 -0.18
N ASN A 34 -18.60 -10.60 1.09
CA ASN A 34 -19.99 -10.74 1.53
C ASN A 34 -20.90 -9.66 0.95
N LEU A 35 -20.37 -8.47 0.69
CA LEU A 35 -21.07 -7.35 0.06
C LEU A 35 -21.02 -7.37 -1.47
N GLY A 36 -20.34 -8.35 -2.08
CA GLY A 36 -20.16 -8.43 -3.53
C GLY A 36 -19.18 -7.39 -4.09
N ILE A 37 -18.37 -6.75 -3.24
CA ILE A 37 -17.36 -5.76 -3.62
C ILE A 37 -16.14 -6.49 -4.15
N LYS A 38 -15.69 -6.13 -5.35
CA LYS A 38 -14.55 -6.77 -6.02
C LYS A 38 -13.23 -6.01 -5.82
N VAL A 39 -13.28 -4.80 -5.32
CA VAL A 39 -12.12 -3.92 -5.18
C VAL A 39 -12.16 -3.24 -3.81
N HIS A 40 -11.08 -3.31 -3.06
CA HIS A 40 -10.91 -2.67 -1.75
C HIS A 40 -9.75 -1.69 -1.80
N VAL A 41 -9.94 -0.48 -1.32
CA VAL A 41 -8.91 0.57 -1.33
C VAL A 41 -8.17 0.62 0.00
N THR A 42 -6.87 0.86 -0.06
CA THR A 42 -6.03 1.02 1.13
C THR A 42 -4.81 1.89 0.86
N PHE A 43 -4.15 2.32 1.93
CA PHE A 43 -2.80 2.89 1.91
C PHE A 43 -1.76 1.82 2.22
N SER A 44 -0.55 2.00 1.69
CA SER A 44 0.55 1.04 1.89
C SER A 44 1.14 1.06 3.30
N GLY A 45 1.02 2.19 3.99
CA GLY A 45 1.76 2.49 5.20
C GLY A 45 3.06 3.24 4.89
N ALA A 46 3.70 3.75 5.92
CA ALA A 46 4.87 4.63 5.84
C ALA A 46 6.01 4.10 6.72
N LEU A 47 6.65 3.00 6.33
CA LEU A 47 7.82 2.46 7.00
C LEU A 47 9.10 3.24 6.66
N VAL A 48 9.24 3.62 5.39
CA VAL A 48 10.45 4.23 4.86
C VAL A 48 10.23 5.61 4.26
N TRP A 49 9.00 6.04 4.07
CA TRP A 49 8.68 7.37 3.55
C TRP A 49 9.50 8.52 4.16
N PRO A 50 9.68 8.62 5.49
CA PRO A 50 10.47 9.70 6.09
C PRO A 50 11.94 9.71 5.64
N TYR A 51 12.42 8.62 5.06
CA TYR A 51 13.79 8.45 4.58
C TYR A 51 13.89 8.49 3.04
N LEU A 52 12.78 8.54 2.33
CA LEU A 52 12.75 8.67 0.87
C LEU A 52 12.75 10.12 0.43
N TYR A 53 12.12 11.00 1.19
CA TYR A 53 11.90 12.39 0.84
C TYR A 53 12.16 13.33 2.04
N PRO A 54 12.80 14.51 1.86
CA PRO A 54 13.40 15.04 0.62
C PRO A 54 14.88 14.71 0.44
N TRP A 55 15.72 14.62 1.49
CA TRP A 55 17.18 14.44 1.43
C TRP A 55 17.75 13.75 2.66
N PRO A 56 17.07 12.93 3.38
CA PRO A 56 17.67 12.38 4.59
C PRO A 56 18.86 11.51 4.20
N GLN A 57 19.96 11.70 4.91
CA GLN A 57 21.02 10.72 4.89
C GLN A 57 20.46 9.43 5.48
N ARG A 58 20.62 8.34 4.78
CA ARG A 58 20.11 7.05 5.21
C ARG A 58 21.19 5.98 5.07
N PRO A 59 21.18 4.96 5.95
CA PRO A 59 22.09 3.82 5.83
C PRO A 59 21.88 3.09 4.50
N ASP A 60 22.95 2.53 3.97
CA ASP A 60 22.89 1.68 2.79
C ASP A 60 21.92 0.53 3.02
N GLY A 61 21.14 0.20 2.00
CA GLY A 61 20.18 -0.90 2.03
C GLY A 61 18.90 -0.64 2.84
N LEU A 62 18.73 0.54 3.47
CA LEU A 62 17.53 0.83 4.27
C LEU A 62 16.25 0.66 3.47
N VAL A 63 16.19 1.22 2.26
CA VAL A 63 15.00 1.13 1.38
C VAL A 63 14.71 -0.32 1.01
N HIS A 64 15.75 -1.09 0.65
CA HIS A 64 15.61 -2.51 0.35
C HIS A 64 15.03 -3.29 1.53
N THR A 65 15.59 -3.09 2.72
CA THR A 65 15.14 -3.76 3.94
C THR A 65 13.70 -3.38 4.31
N ALA A 66 13.35 -2.10 4.14
CA ALA A 66 12.01 -1.61 4.44
C ALA A 66 10.96 -2.20 3.47
N PHE A 67 11.23 -2.25 2.15
CA PHE A 67 10.30 -2.87 1.20
C PHE A 67 10.18 -4.39 1.38
N LYS A 68 11.26 -5.06 1.80
CA LYS A 68 11.20 -6.46 2.18
C LYS A 68 10.32 -6.69 3.41
N GLU A 69 10.41 -5.82 4.40
CA GLU A 69 9.53 -5.87 5.59
C GLU A 69 8.10 -5.48 5.24
N LEU A 70 7.90 -4.47 4.40
CA LEU A 70 6.58 -4.06 3.92
C LEU A 70 5.87 -5.25 3.24
N SER A 71 6.53 -5.90 2.29
CA SER A 71 5.95 -7.06 1.60
C SER A 71 5.69 -8.23 2.54
N ARG A 72 6.57 -8.49 3.50
CA ARG A 72 6.36 -9.53 4.52
C ARG A 72 5.07 -9.30 5.32
N ARG A 73 4.73 -8.04 5.60
CA ARG A 73 3.47 -7.68 6.28
C ARG A 73 2.27 -7.82 5.39
N TRP A 74 2.40 -7.42 4.11
CA TRP A 74 1.28 -7.42 3.17
C TRP A 74 0.96 -8.79 2.58
N LEU A 75 1.92 -9.69 2.38
CA LEU A 75 1.69 -11.00 1.77
C LEU A 75 0.56 -11.82 2.44
N PRO A 76 0.48 -11.94 3.78
CA PRO A 76 -0.64 -12.65 4.40
C PRO A 76 -1.99 -11.99 4.17
N ILE A 77 -2.02 -10.65 4.03
CA ILE A 77 -3.23 -9.88 3.74
C ILE A 77 -3.63 -10.11 2.28
N LEU A 78 -2.69 -9.99 1.35
CA LEU A 78 -2.91 -10.24 -0.08
C LEU A 78 -3.46 -11.64 -0.34
N ASN A 79 -2.91 -12.66 0.33
CA ASN A 79 -3.41 -14.04 0.24
C ASN A 79 -4.85 -14.16 0.73
N GLU A 80 -5.25 -13.43 1.77
CA GLU A 80 -6.64 -13.41 2.24
C GLU A 80 -7.56 -12.72 1.23
N PHE A 81 -7.11 -11.60 0.64
CA PHE A 81 -7.85 -10.92 -0.42
C PHE A 81 -8.02 -11.83 -1.64
N ASP A 82 -6.99 -12.58 -2.01
CA ASP A 82 -7.05 -13.57 -3.10
C ASP A 82 -8.06 -14.68 -2.81
N SER A 83 -8.04 -15.23 -1.61
CA SER A 83 -9.00 -16.26 -1.18
C SER A 83 -10.46 -15.77 -1.17
N ASN A 84 -10.66 -14.47 -1.14
CA ASN A 84 -11.98 -13.84 -1.18
C ASN A 84 -12.35 -13.27 -2.56
N ASP A 85 -11.48 -13.40 -3.57
CA ASP A 85 -11.64 -12.87 -4.93
C ASP A 85 -11.90 -11.34 -4.93
N VAL A 86 -11.09 -10.62 -4.19
CA VAL A 86 -11.14 -9.15 -4.05
C VAL A 86 -9.76 -8.57 -4.36
N ASP A 87 -9.70 -7.60 -5.26
CA ASP A 87 -8.49 -6.85 -5.55
C ASP A 87 -8.19 -5.84 -4.45
N LEU A 88 -6.92 -5.66 -4.14
CA LEU A 88 -6.46 -4.68 -3.17
C LEU A 88 -5.74 -3.52 -3.89
N CYS A 89 -6.41 -2.39 -3.94
CA CYS A 89 -5.94 -1.20 -4.64
C CYS A 89 -5.23 -0.26 -3.67
N TYR A 90 -3.93 -0.11 -3.88
CA TYR A 90 -3.14 0.86 -3.14
C TYR A 90 -3.27 2.23 -3.77
N GLU A 91 -3.65 3.22 -2.97
CA GLU A 91 -3.58 4.61 -3.40
C GLU A 91 -2.12 5.05 -3.46
N ILE A 92 -1.69 5.52 -4.63
CA ILE A 92 -0.34 6.07 -4.82
C ILE A 92 -0.34 7.49 -4.28
N HIS A 93 0.18 7.66 -3.07
CA HIS A 93 -0.06 8.87 -2.28
C HIS A 93 1.23 9.38 -1.62
N PRO A 94 1.54 10.70 -1.71
CA PRO A 94 2.62 11.32 -0.93
C PRO A 94 2.41 11.10 0.57
N GLY A 95 3.46 10.71 1.27
CA GLY A 95 3.38 10.35 2.69
C GLY A 95 3.26 8.85 2.94
N GLU A 96 3.09 8.06 1.88
CA GLU A 96 3.04 6.60 1.91
C GLU A 96 4.30 5.98 1.29
N ASP A 97 4.58 4.72 1.59
CA ASP A 97 5.72 4.03 0.97
C ASP A 97 5.51 3.82 -0.53
N LEU A 98 4.25 3.66 -0.97
CA LEU A 98 3.87 3.65 -2.39
C LEU A 98 3.39 5.04 -2.80
N HIS A 99 4.28 5.85 -3.36
CA HIS A 99 3.99 7.25 -3.71
C HIS A 99 4.28 7.60 -5.17
N ASP A 100 4.87 6.67 -5.92
CA ASP A 100 5.15 6.79 -7.35
C ASP A 100 5.20 5.41 -8.02
N GLY A 101 5.39 5.39 -9.33
CA GLY A 101 5.49 4.15 -10.10
C GLY A 101 6.67 3.28 -9.68
N LEU A 102 7.82 3.88 -9.40
CA LEU A 102 9.04 3.13 -9.02
C LEU A 102 8.87 2.39 -7.68
N THR A 103 8.22 3.03 -6.71
CA THR A 103 7.92 2.40 -5.42
C THR A 103 6.88 1.30 -5.55
N PHE A 104 5.89 1.48 -6.44
CA PHE A 104 4.93 0.44 -6.77
C PHE A 104 5.59 -0.79 -7.43
N GLU A 105 6.45 -0.59 -8.44
CA GLU A 105 7.21 -1.68 -9.08
C GLU A 105 8.08 -2.43 -8.07
N LYS A 106 8.72 -1.70 -7.16
CA LYS A 106 9.51 -2.29 -6.09
C LYS A 106 8.64 -3.18 -5.19
N PHE A 107 7.44 -2.73 -4.83
CA PHE A 107 6.51 -3.50 -4.04
C PHE A 107 6.03 -4.75 -4.78
N LEU A 108 5.66 -4.65 -6.06
CA LEU A 108 5.33 -5.78 -6.92
C LEU A 108 6.43 -6.83 -6.92
N LYS A 109 7.67 -6.41 -7.10
CA LYS A 109 8.82 -7.32 -7.09
C LYS A 109 8.93 -8.08 -5.76
N TYR A 110 8.77 -7.42 -4.61
CA TYR A 110 8.87 -8.06 -3.30
C TYR A 110 7.64 -8.89 -2.90
N THR A 111 6.49 -8.64 -3.53
CA THR A 111 5.28 -9.46 -3.38
C THR A 111 5.16 -10.53 -4.45
N ASN A 112 6.24 -10.81 -5.21
CA ASN A 112 6.28 -11.79 -6.30
C ASN A 112 5.20 -11.53 -7.38
N ASN A 113 4.95 -10.26 -7.71
CA ASN A 113 3.90 -9.84 -8.64
C ASN A 113 2.53 -10.42 -8.28
N HIS A 114 2.17 -10.34 -7.01
CA HIS A 114 0.92 -10.91 -6.51
C HIS A 114 -0.28 -10.32 -7.27
N SER A 115 -1.15 -11.18 -7.81
CA SER A 115 -2.25 -10.80 -8.73
C SER A 115 -3.23 -9.78 -8.15
N ARG A 116 -3.40 -9.77 -6.82
CA ARG A 116 -4.32 -8.86 -6.13
C ARG A 116 -3.71 -7.48 -5.81
N VAL A 117 -2.45 -7.26 -6.14
CA VAL A 117 -1.84 -5.93 -6.02
C VAL A 117 -2.28 -5.08 -7.20
N LYS A 118 -3.14 -4.11 -6.93
CA LYS A 118 -3.67 -3.15 -7.89
C LYS A 118 -3.45 -1.72 -7.40
N MET A 119 -3.84 -0.77 -8.21
CA MET A 119 -3.62 0.64 -7.97
C MET A 119 -4.94 1.41 -7.96
N LEU A 120 -5.13 2.27 -6.96
CA LEU A 120 -6.02 3.40 -7.07
C LEU A 120 -5.20 4.59 -7.57
N TYR A 121 -5.62 5.19 -8.65
CA TYR A 121 -4.97 6.32 -9.27
C TYR A 121 -5.70 7.62 -8.94
N ASP A 122 -5.01 8.51 -8.27
CA ASP A 122 -5.43 9.90 -8.05
C ASP A 122 -4.46 10.84 -8.76
N PRO A 123 -4.85 11.44 -9.90
CA PRO A 123 -3.95 12.31 -10.66
C PRO A 123 -3.51 13.55 -9.87
N SER A 124 -4.27 13.99 -8.87
CA SER A 124 -3.90 15.16 -8.07
C SER A 124 -2.58 14.95 -7.32
N HIS A 125 -2.31 13.74 -6.86
CA HIS A 125 -1.07 13.42 -6.15
C HIS A 125 0.14 13.44 -7.07
N PHE A 126 -0.03 13.08 -8.35
CA PHE A 126 1.02 13.17 -9.36
C PHE A 126 1.31 14.62 -9.73
N ILE A 127 0.27 15.43 -9.91
CA ILE A 127 0.41 16.87 -10.17
C ILE A 127 1.13 17.57 -9.02
N LEU A 128 0.76 17.29 -7.78
CA LEU A 128 1.42 17.83 -6.58
C LEU A 128 2.90 17.47 -6.50
N GLN A 129 3.27 16.28 -6.94
CA GLN A 129 4.66 15.80 -6.98
C GLN A 129 5.40 16.21 -8.25
N GLN A 130 4.76 16.94 -9.16
CA GLN A 130 5.31 17.35 -10.47
C GLN A 130 5.71 16.14 -11.33
N LEU A 131 4.99 15.01 -11.19
CA LEU A 131 5.16 13.82 -12.00
C LEU A 131 4.27 13.88 -13.25
N ASP A 132 4.68 13.18 -14.30
CA ASP A 132 3.87 13.05 -15.51
C ASP A 132 2.72 12.08 -15.26
N TYR A 133 1.55 12.66 -14.97
CA TYR A 133 0.34 11.91 -14.63
C TYR A 133 -0.27 11.17 -15.84
N LEU A 134 -0.02 11.60 -17.07
CA LEU A 134 -0.49 10.91 -18.29
C LEU A 134 0.36 9.69 -18.59
N SER A 135 1.69 9.86 -18.61
CA SER A 135 2.60 8.73 -18.82
C SER A 135 2.43 7.63 -17.76
N HIS A 136 2.00 7.98 -16.55
CA HIS A 136 1.70 6.98 -15.52
C HIS A 136 0.57 6.03 -15.95
N ILE A 137 -0.46 6.55 -16.59
CA ILE A 137 -1.56 5.73 -17.11
C ILE A 137 -1.04 4.78 -18.21
N ASP A 138 -0.26 5.31 -19.16
CA ASP A 138 0.28 4.50 -20.24
C ASP A 138 1.16 3.34 -19.75
N ILE A 139 1.94 3.57 -18.69
CA ILE A 139 2.85 2.57 -18.14
C ILE A 139 2.11 1.54 -17.27
N TYR A 140 1.14 1.97 -16.45
CA TYR A 140 0.57 1.15 -15.38
C TYR A 140 -0.91 0.78 -15.56
N HIS A 141 -1.51 1.01 -16.75
CA HIS A 141 -2.93 0.76 -17.01
C HIS A 141 -3.42 -0.64 -16.59
N GLU A 142 -2.60 -1.68 -16.72
CA GLU A 142 -2.94 -3.05 -16.33
C GLU A 142 -3.12 -3.23 -14.81
N TYR A 143 -2.59 -2.32 -14.01
CA TYR A 143 -2.71 -2.31 -12.57
C TYR A 143 -3.78 -1.35 -12.05
N LEU A 144 -4.27 -0.44 -12.90
CA LEU A 144 -5.27 0.54 -12.52
C LEU A 144 -6.64 -0.12 -12.39
N SER A 145 -7.17 -0.21 -11.20
CA SER A 145 -8.52 -0.75 -10.94
C SER A 145 -9.51 0.32 -10.50
N LEU A 146 -9.02 1.43 -9.98
CA LEU A 146 -9.84 2.57 -9.57
C LEU A 146 -9.17 3.90 -9.92
N ILE A 147 -9.98 4.90 -10.19
CA ILE A 147 -9.56 6.28 -10.38
C ILE A 147 -10.33 7.14 -9.38
N HIS A 148 -9.60 7.95 -8.63
CA HIS A 148 -10.19 8.97 -7.78
C HIS A 148 -10.31 10.27 -8.58
N ILE A 149 -11.53 10.81 -8.66
CA ILE A 149 -11.84 12.04 -9.41
C ILE A 149 -12.37 13.08 -8.45
#